data_4af8b73120c4582ea4f11fc0d1871059
#
_entry.id   4af8b73120c4582ea4f11fc0d1871059
#
_cell.length_a   1.000
_cell.length_b   1.000
_cell.length_c   1.000
_cell.angle_alpha   90.00
_cell.angle_beta   90.00
_cell.angle_gamma   90.00
#
_symmetry.space_group_name_H-M   'P 1'
#
loop_
_entity.id
_entity.type
_entity.pdbx_description
1 polymer ?
#
loop_
_entity_poly.entity_id
_entity_poly.type
_entity_poly.pdbx_seq_one_letter_code
_entity_poly.pdbx_strand_id
1 'polypeptide(L)' 'MKRKQIIELTPGNRKELERFTKTGIHSVRLVNRAKIILALDTSEGRKATKQEEIAQQLDVSRQTVGVVKREFLSSESVSY' A
#
# COMPACT_ATOMS: atom_id res chain seq x y z
N MET A 1 23.62 7.40 -3.24
CA MET A 1 22.59 7.80 -2.29
C MET A 1 21.45 6.77 -2.28
N LYS A 2 21.15 6.26 -1.11
CA LYS A 2 20.11 5.23 -1.01
C LYS A 2 18.73 5.85 -1.01
N ARG A 3 17.86 5.30 -1.82
CA ARG A 3 16.47 5.71 -1.82
C ARG A 3 15.77 5.10 -0.61
N LYS A 4 14.93 5.89 0.02
CA LYS A 4 14.07 5.36 1.06
C LYS A 4 12.97 4.54 0.39
N GLN A 5 12.86 3.28 0.80
CA GLN A 5 11.81 2.40 0.26
C GLN A 5 10.59 2.44 1.16
N ILE A 6 10.02 3.63 1.30
CA ILE A 6 8.83 3.85 2.09
C ILE A 6 7.74 4.45 1.21
N ILE A 7 6.52 4.19 1.59
CA ILE A 7 5.36 4.72 0.89
C ILE A 7 4.87 5.94 1.65
N GLU A 8 4.73 7.06 0.95
CA GLU A 8 4.15 8.27 1.51
C GLU A 8 3.04 8.73 0.58
N LEU A 9 1.81 8.60 1.03
CA LEU A 9 0.65 8.97 0.24
C LEU A 9 0.32 10.43 0.45
N THR A 10 -0.14 11.10 -0.62
CA THR A 10 -0.74 12.41 -0.47
C THR A 10 -2.10 12.25 0.18
N PRO A 11 -2.64 13.29 0.84
CA PRO A 11 -3.97 13.21 1.43
C PRO A 11 -5.05 12.80 0.44
N GLY A 12 -4.96 13.28 -0.80
CA GLY A 12 -5.90 12.91 -1.86
C GLY A 12 -5.81 11.43 -2.22
N ASN A 13 -4.60 10.92 -2.41
CA ASN A 13 -4.40 9.51 -2.74
C ASN A 13 -4.87 8.61 -1.60
N ARG A 14 -4.59 9.02 -0.37
CA ARG A 14 -5.03 8.24 0.78
C ARG A 14 -6.55 8.15 0.83
N LYS A 15 -7.24 9.26 0.62
CA LYS A 15 -8.71 9.27 0.59
C LYS A 15 -9.25 8.36 -0.51
N GLU A 16 -8.65 8.39 -1.69
CA GLU A 16 -9.08 7.54 -2.78
C GLU A 16 -8.95 6.07 -2.44
N LEU A 17 -7.81 5.69 -1.85
CA LEU A 17 -7.60 4.30 -1.46
C LEU A 17 -8.55 3.87 -0.36
N GLU A 18 -8.81 4.74 0.61
CA GLU A 18 -9.77 4.43 1.67
C GLU A 18 -11.17 4.24 1.11
N ARG A 19 -11.58 5.11 0.20
CA ARG A 19 -12.87 4.98 -0.47
C ARG A 19 -12.93 3.68 -1.27
N PHE A 20 -11.86 3.36 -1.97
CA PHE A 20 -11.78 2.14 -2.77
C PHE A 20 -12.05 0.90 -1.91
N THR A 21 -11.48 0.85 -0.72
CA THR A 21 -11.66 -0.31 0.16
C THR A 21 -13.05 -0.40 0.75
N LYS A 22 -13.82 0.68 0.73
CA LYS A 22 -15.15 0.71 1.34
C LYS A 22 -16.29 0.45 0.38
N THR A 23 -16.04 0.56 -0.92
CA THR A 23 -17.13 0.47 -1.92
C THR A 23 -17.64 -0.93 -2.14
N GLY A 24 -16.82 -1.95 -1.94
CA GLY A 24 -17.25 -3.33 -2.05
C GLY A 24 -17.55 -3.83 -3.46
N ILE A 25 -17.38 -3.01 -4.48
CA ILE A 25 -17.64 -3.40 -5.87
C ILE A 25 -16.38 -3.80 -6.62
N HIS A 26 -15.26 -3.84 -5.93
CA HIS A 26 -13.99 -4.24 -6.54
C HIS A 26 -13.64 -5.67 -6.16
N SER A 27 -12.78 -6.28 -6.95
CA SER A 27 -12.32 -7.63 -6.62
C SER A 27 -11.55 -7.62 -5.30
N VAL A 28 -11.57 -8.74 -4.59
CA VAL A 28 -10.83 -8.89 -3.33
C VAL A 28 -9.36 -8.58 -3.53
N ARG A 29 -8.81 -9.01 -4.67
CA ARG A 29 -7.40 -8.77 -4.98
C ARG A 29 -7.07 -7.28 -5.02
N LEU A 30 -7.91 -6.49 -5.68
CA LEU A 30 -7.70 -5.04 -5.78
C LEU A 30 -7.90 -4.35 -4.44
N VAL A 31 -8.89 -4.77 -3.67
CA VAL A 31 -9.13 -4.22 -2.34
C VAL A 31 -7.96 -4.51 -1.42
N ASN A 32 -7.45 -5.74 -1.45
CA ASN A 32 -6.29 -6.10 -0.65
C ASN A 32 -5.06 -5.29 -1.03
N ARG A 33 -4.86 -5.04 -2.32
CA ARG A 33 -3.76 -4.20 -2.77
C ARG A 33 -3.85 -2.79 -2.16
N ALA A 34 -5.04 -2.20 -2.18
CA ALA A 34 -5.25 -0.89 -1.58
C ALA A 34 -4.98 -0.90 -0.07
N LYS A 35 -5.46 -1.94 0.62
CA LYS A 35 -5.23 -2.08 2.06
C LYS A 35 -3.75 -2.23 2.39
N ILE A 36 -3.01 -2.96 1.56
CA ILE A 36 -1.56 -3.12 1.76
C ILE A 36 -0.88 -1.75 1.64
N ILE A 37 -1.22 -0.98 0.63
CA ILE A 37 -0.62 0.33 0.42
C ILE A 37 -0.93 1.25 1.59
N LEU A 38 -2.18 1.26 2.06
CA LEU A 38 -2.58 2.08 3.21
C LEU A 38 -1.82 1.68 4.47
N ALA A 39 -1.61 0.38 4.68
CA ALA A 39 -0.90 -0.11 5.85
C ALA A 39 0.59 0.24 5.80
N LEU A 40 1.14 0.39 4.61
CA LEU A 40 2.55 0.76 4.43
C LEU A 40 2.77 2.27 4.39
N ASP A 41 1.69 3.05 4.37
CA ASP A 41 1.77 4.51 4.29
C ASP A 41 2.44 5.09 5.54
N THR A 42 3.49 5.88 5.32
CA THR A 42 4.21 6.55 6.41
C THR A 42 3.98 8.05 6.40
N SER A 43 3.04 8.54 5.62
CA SER A 43 2.76 9.98 5.57
C SER A 43 2.23 10.47 6.92
N GLU A 44 2.44 11.74 7.20
CA GLU A 44 1.96 12.40 8.42
C GLU A 44 2.47 11.74 9.70
N GLY A 45 3.69 11.21 9.65
CA GLY A 45 4.31 10.60 10.83
C GLY A 45 3.82 9.19 11.17
N ARG A 46 3.04 8.59 10.30
CA ARG A 46 2.58 7.21 10.50
C ARG A 46 3.73 6.23 10.36
N LYS A 47 3.64 5.15 11.10
CA LYS A 47 4.60 4.06 10.96
C LYS A 47 4.03 3.00 10.04
N ALA A 48 4.87 2.51 9.12
CA ALA A 48 4.46 1.42 8.26
C ALA A 48 4.25 0.15 9.09
N THR A 49 3.14 -0.54 8.82
CA THR A 49 2.88 -1.84 9.44
C THR A 49 3.88 -2.85 8.88
N LYS A 50 4.31 -3.76 9.73
CA LYS A 50 5.24 -4.81 9.28
C LYS A 50 4.57 -5.68 8.23
N GLN A 51 5.35 -6.08 7.24
CA GLN A 51 4.82 -6.90 6.15
C GLN A 51 4.22 -8.20 6.66
N GLU A 52 4.81 -8.81 7.67
CA GLU A 52 4.26 -10.02 8.26
C GLU A 52 2.87 -9.79 8.84
N GLU A 53 2.68 -8.68 9.52
CA GLU A 53 1.39 -8.34 10.10
C GLU A 53 0.34 -8.10 9.02
N ILE A 54 0.72 -7.38 7.97
CA ILE A 54 -0.19 -7.14 6.86
C ILE A 54 -0.61 -8.45 6.21
N ALA A 55 0.35 -9.34 5.98
CA ALA A 55 0.07 -10.63 5.38
C ALA A 55 -0.92 -11.44 6.21
N GLN A 56 -0.75 -11.43 7.53
CA GLN A 56 -1.66 -12.14 8.42
C GLN A 56 -3.04 -11.51 8.43
N GLN A 57 -3.12 -10.20 8.50
CA GLN A 57 -4.41 -9.50 8.54
C GLN A 57 -5.23 -9.70 7.29
N LEU A 58 -4.59 -9.75 6.14
CA LEU A 58 -5.27 -9.85 4.86
C LEU A 58 -5.28 -11.28 4.30
N ASP A 59 -4.71 -12.22 5.02
CA ASP A 59 -4.63 -13.61 4.59
C ASP A 59 -3.98 -13.76 3.21
N VAL A 60 -2.88 -13.03 3.04
CA VAL A 60 -2.08 -13.10 1.81
C VAL A 60 -0.66 -13.48 2.18
N SER A 61 0.13 -13.88 1.20
CA SER A 61 1.52 -14.22 1.45
C SER A 61 2.34 -12.94 1.69
N ARG A 62 3.39 -13.09 2.47
CA ARG A 62 4.33 -11.99 2.72
C ARG A 62 4.95 -11.52 1.40
N GLN A 63 5.18 -12.45 0.49
CA GLN A 63 5.69 -12.12 -0.83
C GLN A 63 4.75 -11.19 -1.59
N THR A 64 3.44 -11.42 -1.48
CA THR A 64 2.44 -10.56 -2.12
C THR A 64 2.56 -9.12 -1.60
N VAL A 65 2.72 -8.96 -0.30
CA VAL A 65 2.89 -7.62 0.29
C VAL A 65 4.13 -6.93 -0.29
N GLY A 66 5.23 -7.66 -0.37
CA GLY A 66 6.47 -7.12 -0.93
C GLY A 66 6.33 -6.72 -2.39
N VAL A 67 5.64 -7.53 -3.19
CA VAL A 67 5.41 -7.24 -4.59
C VAL A 67 4.56 -5.97 -4.75
N VAL A 68 3.49 -5.85 -3.98
CA VAL A 68 2.62 -4.67 -4.05
C VAL A 68 3.41 -3.41 -3.70
N LYS A 69 4.20 -3.47 -2.64
CA LYS A 69 5.04 -2.35 -2.23
C LYS A 69 5.99 -1.95 -3.35
N ARG A 70 6.68 -2.92 -3.92
CA ARG A 70 7.66 -2.65 -4.98
C ARG A 70 6.99 -2.07 -6.22
N GLU A 71 5.86 -2.61 -6.61
CA GLU A 71 5.13 -2.11 -7.78
C GLU A 71 4.65 -0.68 -7.56
N PHE A 72 4.17 -0.38 -6.38
CA PHE A 72 3.72 0.97 -6.07
C PHE A 72 4.88 1.96 -6.13
N LEU A 73 6.00 1.63 -5.51
CA LEU A 73 7.17 2.50 -5.50
C LEU A 73 7.76 2.67 -6.90
N SER A 74 7.75 1.62 -7.69
CA SER A 74 8.24 1.69 -9.07
C SER A 74 7.34 2.58 -9.91
N SER A 75 6.04 2.47 -9.73
CA SER A 75 5.09 3.30 -10.45
C SER A 75 5.25 4.78 -10.09
N GLU A 76 5.47 5.08 -8.82
CA GLU A 76 5.68 6.45 -8.37
C GLU A 76 6.99 7.05 -8.86
N SER A 77 8.00 6.22 -9.02
CA SER A 77 9.31 6.69 -9.43
C SER A 77 9.40 6.94 -10.94
N VAL A 78 8.38 6.57 -11.69
CA VAL A 78 8.34 6.84 -13.12
C VAL A 78 8.01 8.31 -13.32
N SER A 79 8.97 9.04 -13.88
CA SER A 79 8.79 10.44 -14.21
C SER A 79 8.38 10.56 -15.67
N TYR A 80 7.44 11.38 -15.92
CA TYR A 80 7.02 11.65 -17.28
C TYR A 80 7.51 13.00 -17.72
#